data_95ce9aecc3c6d4dde5855615d84fdd5d
#
_entry.id   95ce9aecc3c6d4dde5855615d84fdd5d
#
_cell.length_a   1.000
_cell.length_b   1.000
_cell.length_c   1.000
_cell.angle_alpha   90.00
_cell.angle_beta   90.00
_cell.angle_gamma   90.00
#
_symmetry.space_group_name_H-M   'P 1'
#
loop_
_entity.id
_entity.type
_entity.pdbx_description
1 polymer ?
#
loop_
_entity_poly.entity_id
_entity_poly.type
_entity_poly.pdbx_seq_one_letter_code
_entity_poly.pdbx_strand_id
1 'polypeptide(L)'
;MTLDLEALVVAAYLFADEYAVPFTYGRPPLVTDAELVALSVAQAAIGMSSDRQFLGLVARALPGWFPHLPDQSQYNRRLRGLVELMSIVQQRLARWLDAGGARLADGTALAVASYPGCEEHSHFRGFARYGYAKSQHRYLWGVRLVLLTDGRGCPLGYTVVPANEAEREPLADLLSGTPAEIVIADKGFWGQSYNERLLAEGVKLLTPEKVRTPKNTGRERALASTRLVIESVFSNLKGQMRLEQHLARTLPGLAARIAMRILALTVGMLLNTLAHRPARALAVFDGR
;
A
#
# COMPACT_ATOMS: atom_id res chain seq x y z
N MET A 1 -24.55 0.56 -4.74
CA MET A 1 -23.16 0.05 -4.80
C MET A 1 -23.07 -0.81 -6.03
N THR A 2 -21.94 -0.83 -6.73
CA THR A 2 -21.76 -1.66 -7.93
C THR A 2 -21.49 -3.11 -7.54
N LEU A 3 -21.85 -4.08 -8.39
CA LEU A 3 -21.56 -5.52 -8.18
C LEU A 3 -20.06 -5.77 -7.97
N ASP A 4 -19.19 -4.99 -8.62
CA ASP A 4 -17.74 -5.13 -8.47
C ASP A 4 -17.27 -4.71 -7.06
N LEU A 5 -17.82 -3.65 -6.47
CA LEU A 5 -17.50 -3.26 -5.10
C LEU A 5 -18.04 -4.27 -4.08
N GLU A 6 -19.20 -4.86 -4.35
CA GLU A 6 -19.74 -5.95 -3.53
C GLU A 6 -18.83 -7.17 -3.57
N ALA A 7 -18.38 -7.59 -4.74
CA ALA A 7 -17.42 -8.68 -4.89
C ALA A 7 -16.11 -8.39 -4.15
N LEU A 8 -15.63 -7.14 -4.17
CA LEU A 8 -14.43 -6.72 -3.43
C LEU A 8 -14.61 -6.88 -1.91
N VAL A 9 -15.77 -6.46 -1.38
CA VAL A 9 -16.10 -6.58 0.05
C VAL A 9 -16.18 -8.05 0.47
N VAL A 10 -16.89 -8.88 -0.32
CA VAL A 10 -17.04 -10.31 -0.04
C VAL A 10 -15.69 -11.01 -0.08
N ALA A 11 -14.88 -10.77 -1.11
CA ALA A 11 -13.54 -11.36 -1.21
C ALA A 11 -12.66 -10.95 -0.02
N ALA A 12 -12.63 -9.66 0.33
CA ALA A 12 -11.86 -9.18 1.48
C ALA A 12 -12.32 -9.81 2.80
N TYR A 13 -13.64 -10.00 2.98
CA TYR A 13 -14.20 -10.70 4.13
C TYR A 13 -13.72 -12.16 4.20
N LEU A 14 -13.91 -12.93 3.13
CA LEU A 14 -13.59 -14.35 3.10
C LEU A 14 -12.10 -14.60 3.37
N PHE A 15 -11.22 -13.83 2.75
CA PHE A 15 -9.78 -13.96 3.00
C PHE A 15 -9.38 -13.50 4.43
N ALA A 16 -10.04 -12.49 4.97
CA ALA A 16 -9.76 -12.07 6.34
C ALA A 16 -10.29 -13.08 7.36
N ASP A 17 -11.43 -13.68 7.12
CA ASP A 17 -12.03 -14.68 8.01
C ASP A 17 -11.19 -15.96 8.08
N GLU A 18 -10.58 -16.37 6.96
CA GLU A 18 -9.66 -17.52 6.91
C GLU A 18 -8.44 -17.37 7.84
N TYR A 19 -7.95 -16.14 8.00
CA TYR A 19 -6.74 -15.85 8.81
C TYR A 19 -7.01 -15.13 10.12
N ALA A 20 -8.27 -14.79 10.41
CA ALA A 20 -8.63 -14.17 11.66
C ALA A 20 -8.45 -15.14 12.83
N VAL A 21 -7.88 -14.66 13.92
CA VAL A 21 -7.76 -15.46 15.14
C VAL A 21 -9.15 -15.62 15.76
N PRO A 22 -9.62 -16.86 15.99
CA PRO A 22 -10.91 -17.09 16.62
C PRO A 22 -10.99 -16.43 18.00
N PHE A 23 -12.10 -15.81 18.29
CA PHE A 23 -12.35 -15.23 19.61
C PHE A 23 -12.53 -16.36 20.64
N THR A 24 -11.63 -16.43 21.62
CA THR A 24 -11.55 -17.58 22.54
C THR A 24 -12.02 -17.26 23.96
N TYR A 25 -12.17 -15.99 24.36
CA TYR A 25 -12.47 -15.63 25.73
C TYR A 25 -13.31 -14.34 25.86
N GLY A 26 -14.34 -14.38 26.71
CA GLY A 26 -15.21 -13.24 27.02
C GLY A 26 -16.44 -13.16 26.09
N ARG A 27 -17.07 -11.98 25.98
CA ARG A 27 -18.21 -11.74 25.08
C ARG A 27 -17.69 -11.50 23.64
N PRO A 28 -18.16 -12.26 22.64
CA PRO A 28 -17.79 -12.05 21.25
C PRO A 28 -18.10 -10.62 20.80
N PRO A 29 -17.24 -10.01 19.97
CA PRO A 29 -17.52 -8.70 19.42
C PRO A 29 -18.72 -8.78 18.46
N LEU A 30 -19.60 -7.76 18.47
CA LEU A 30 -20.75 -7.68 17.56
C LEU A 30 -20.34 -7.52 16.09
N VAL A 31 -19.16 -7.00 15.86
CA VAL A 31 -18.54 -6.87 14.52
C VAL A 31 -17.23 -7.63 14.55
N THR A 32 -17.05 -8.58 13.68
CA THR A 32 -15.84 -9.42 13.60
C THR A 32 -14.64 -8.65 13.04
N ASP A 33 -13.45 -9.20 13.17
CA ASP A 33 -12.25 -8.62 12.59
C ASP A 33 -12.26 -8.73 11.06
N ALA A 34 -12.81 -9.81 10.52
CA ALA A 34 -13.01 -9.99 9.09
C ALA A 34 -13.96 -8.93 8.49
N GLU A 35 -15.09 -8.64 9.17
CA GLU A 35 -16.00 -7.56 8.76
C GLU A 35 -15.30 -6.19 8.78
N LEU A 36 -14.47 -5.92 9.77
CA LEU A 36 -13.71 -4.66 9.83
C LEU A 36 -12.67 -4.54 8.73
N VAL A 37 -11.98 -5.64 8.40
CA VAL A 37 -11.04 -5.66 7.25
C VAL A 37 -11.81 -5.43 5.96
N ALA A 38 -12.94 -6.11 5.73
CA ALA A 38 -13.77 -5.92 4.55
C ALA A 38 -14.27 -4.46 4.42
N LEU A 39 -14.76 -3.87 5.51
CA LEU A 39 -15.14 -2.46 5.57
C LEU A 39 -13.97 -1.53 5.23
N SER A 40 -12.77 -1.82 5.76
CA SER A 40 -11.59 -1.00 5.49
C SER A 40 -11.14 -1.06 4.04
N VAL A 41 -11.23 -2.24 3.41
CA VAL A 41 -10.96 -2.45 1.97
C VAL A 41 -11.96 -1.66 1.12
N ALA A 42 -13.25 -1.72 1.44
CA ALA A 42 -14.28 -0.91 0.76
C ALA A 42 -14.01 0.58 0.90
N GLN A 43 -13.70 1.05 2.13
CA GLN A 43 -13.36 2.46 2.38
C GLN A 43 -12.17 2.93 1.54
N ALA A 44 -11.13 2.10 1.43
CA ALA A 44 -9.96 2.39 0.62
C ALA A 44 -10.30 2.45 -0.88
N ALA A 45 -11.04 1.47 -1.40
CA ALA A 45 -11.40 1.36 -2.81
C ALA A 45 -12.23 2.55 -3.30
N ILE A 46 -13.23 2.99 -2.53
CA ILE A 46 -14.05 4.17 -2.85
C ILE A 46 -13.35 5.51 -2.57
N GLY A 47 -12.15 5.48 -1.97
CA GLY A 47 -11.35 6.67 -1.67
C GLY A 47 -11.94 7.59 -0.60
N MET A 48 -12.67 7.06 0.37
CA MET A 48 -13.27 7.86 1.43
C MET A 48 -12.34 7.95 2.65
N SER A 49 -11.73 9.10 2.87
CA SER A 49 -10.75 9.30 3.95
C SER A 49 -11.40 9.42 5.34
N SER A 50 -12.63 9.92 5.43
CA SER A 50 -13.34 10.13 6.70
C SER A 50 -14.08 8.87 7.16
N ASP A 51 -13.67 8.29 8.29
CA ASP A 51 -14.34 7.13 8.90
C ASP A 51 -15.82 7.38 9.20
N ARG A 52 -16.11 8.55 9.75
CA ARG A 52 -17.49 8.93 10.08
C ARG A 52 -18.40 8.98 8.86
N GLN A 53 -17.92 9.60 7.78
CA GLN A 53 -18.70 9.69 6.53
C GLN A 53 -18.84 8.30 5.90
N PHE A 54 -17.79 7.49 5.93
CA PHE A 54 -17.82 6.12 5.41
C PHE A 54 -18.80 5.24 6.16
N LEU A 55 -18.74 5.17 7.49
CA LEU A 55 -19.67 4.38 8.29
C LEU A 55 -21.12 4.85 8.10
N GLY A 56 -21.35 6.16 8.00
CA GLY A 56 -22.65 6.71 7.65
C GLY A 56 -23.13 6.36 6.24
N LEU A 57 -22.24 6.18 5.27
CA LEU A 57 -22.55 5.68 3.94
C LEU A 57 -22.97 4.20 4.01
N VAL A 58 -22.17 3.36 4.66
CA VAL A 58 -22.43 1.92 4.81
C VAL A 58 -23.79 1.68 5.48
N ALA A 59 -24.09 2.39 6.55
CA ALA A 59 -25.36 2.27 7.27
C ALA A 59 -26.58 2.52 6.37
N ARG A 60 -26.46 3.42 5.40
CA ARG A 60 -27.56 3.75 4.47
C ARG A 60 -27.59 2.88 3.23
N ALA A 61 -26.40 2.55 2.68
CA ALA A 61 -26.30 1.86 1.40
C ALA A 61 -26.38 0.32 1.54
N LEU A 62 -26.01 -0.23 2.70
CA LEU A 62 -25.87 -1.66 2.94
C LEU A 62 -26.49 -2.12 4.28
N PRO A 63 -27.73 -1.76 4.62
CA PRO A 63 -28.29 -2.05 5.93
C PRO A 63 -28.39 -3.55 6.25
N GLY A 64 -28.45 -4.41 5.19
CA GLY A 64 -28.55 -5.87 5.36
C GLY A 64 -27.21 -6.60 5.41
N TRP A 65 -26.10 -5.95 5.03
CA TRP A 65 -24.78 -6.57 4.98
C TRP A 65 -24.03 -6.48 6.31
N PHE A 66 -24.21 -5.35 6.99
CA PHE A 66 -23.59 -5.08 8.27
C PHE A 66 -24.66 -4.69 9.28
N PRO A 67 -25.32 -5.69 9.92
CA PRO A 67 -26.40 -5.43 10.89
C PRO A 67 -25.92 -4.65 12.11
N HIS A 68 -24.63 -4.73 12.39
CA HIS A 68 -23.96 -3.95 13.42
C HIS A 68 -22.79 -3.19 12.80
N LEU A 69 -22.68 -1.91 13.11
CA LEU A 69 -21.54 -1.08 12.74
C LEU A 69 -20.92 -0.51 14.03
N PRO A 70 -19.59 -0.44 14.09
CA PRO A 70 -18.93 0.22 15.20
C PRO A 70 -19.11 1.74 15.10
N ASP A 71 -19.01 2.45 16.22
CA ASP A 71 -18.79 3.88 16.15
C ASP A 71 -17.40 4.23 15.57
N GLN A 72 -17.20 5.50 15.18
CA GLN A 72 -15.95 5.95 14.57
C GLN A 72 -14.72 5.65 15.45
N SER A 73 -14.83 5.82 16.77
CA SER A 73 -13.71 5.62 17.69
C SER A 73 -13.34 4.15 17.82
N GLN A 74 -14.33 3.28 17.91
CA GLN A 74 -14.16 1.83 17.95
C GLN A 74 -13.57 1.33 16.62
N TYR A 75 -14.11 1.77 15.48
CA TYR A 75 -13.59 1.44 14.15
C TYR A 75 -12.12 1.79 14.04
N ASN A 76 -11.75 3.04 14.30
CA ASN A 76 -10.39 3.51 14.21
C ASN A 76 -9.44 2.79 15.18
N ARG A 77 -9.88 2.54 16.43
CA ARG A 77 -9.09 1.82 17.43
C ARG A 77 -8.83 0.38 17.00
N ARG A 78 -9.87 -0.34 16.54
CA ARG A 78 -9.75 -1.74 16.13
C ARG A 78 -8.91 -1.89 14.86
N LEU A 79 -9.08 -1.03 13.86
CA LEU A 79 -8.26 -1.08 12.63
C LEU A 79 -6.75 -1.01 12.91
N ARG A 80 -6.33 -0.26 13.94
CA ARG A 80 -4.91 -0.22 14.33
C ARG A 80 -4.39 -1.56 14.83
N GLY A 81 -5.24 -2.37 15.45
CA GLY A 81 -4.91 -3.73 15.87
C GLY A 81 -4.97 -4.78 14.76
N LEU A 82 -5.54 -4.44 13.59
CA LEU A 82 -5.72 -5.37 12.47
C LEU A 82 -4.65 -5.24 11.38
N VAL A 83 -3.62 -4.44 11.60
CA VAL A 83 -2.54 -4.25 10.61
C VAL A 83 -1.86 -5.56 10.27
N GLU A 84 -1.61 -6.40 11.27
CA GLU A 84 -0.99 -7.72 11.07
C GLU A 84 -1.89 -8.63 10.24
N LEU A 85 -3.19 -8.75 10.57
CA LEU A 85 -4.16 -9.54 9.80
C LEU A 85 -4.22 -9.05 8.34
N MET A 86 -4.34 -7.74 8.11
CA MET A 86 -4.33 -7.17 6.77
C MET A 86 -3.03 -7.50 6.02
N SER A 87 -1.90 -7.50 6.70
CA SER A 87 -0.59 -7.84 6.10
C SER A 87 -0.49 -9.32 5.75
N ILE A 88 -0.96 -10.22 6.62
CA ILE A 88 -1.00 -11.67 6.36
C ILE A 88 -1.86 -11.96 5.12
N VAL A 89 -3.08 -11.44 5.08
CA VAL A 89 -4.00 -11.60 3.95
C VAL A 89 -3.36 -11.07 2.67
N GLN A 90 -2.79 -9.86 2.72
CA GLN A 90 -2.14 -9.23 1.58
C GLN A 90 -0.98 -10.09 1.04
N GLN A 91 -0.10 -10.58 1.91
CA GLN A 91 1.03 -11.43 1.50
C GLN A 91 0.58 -12.78 0.91
N ARG A 92 -0.49 -13.37 1.42
CA ARG A 92 -1.06 -14.61 0.87
C ARG A 92 -1.59 -14.39 -0.54
N LEU A 93 -2.36 -13.32 -0.74
CA LEU A 93 -2.89 -12.94 -2.06
C LEU A 93 -1.77 -12.56 -3.03
N ALA A 94 -0.76 -11.84 -2.56
CA ALA A 94 0.39 -11.47 -3.36
C ALA A 94 1.14 -12.70 -3.91
N ARG A 95 1.31 -13.75 -3.09
CA ARG A 95 1.93 -15.01 -3.54
C ARG A 95 1.14 -15.72 -4.64
N TRP A 96 -0.20 -15.64 -4.62
CA TRP A 96 -1.04 -16.20 -5.69
C TRP A 96 -0.94 -15.38 -6.98
N LEU A 97 -0.82 -14.07 -6.84
CA LEU A 97 -0.75 -13.14 -7.97
C LEU A 97 0.65 -13.02 -8.56
N ASP A 98 1.68 -13.36 -7.81
CA ASP A 98 3.07 -13.14 -8.22
C ASP A 98 3.41 -13.85 -9.54
N ALA A 99 3.69 -13.04 -10.56
CA ALA A 99 4.05 -13.53 -11.88
C ALA A 99 5.51 -14.00 -11.99
N GLY A 100 6.29 -13.90 -10.90
CA GLY A 100 7.74 -14.12 -10.95
C GLY A 100 8.48 -13.00 -11.71
N GLY A 101 9.74 -13.28 -12.09
CA GLY A 101 10.56 -12.37 -12.90
C GLY A 101 11.07 -11.13 -12.14
N ALA A 102 11.26 -10.04 -12.88
CA ALA A 102 11.80 -8.82 -12.29
C ALA A 102 10.84 -8.18 -11.28
N ARG A 103 11.41 -7.65 -10.18
CA ARG A 103 10.69 -6.85 -9.19
C ARG A 103 10.83 -5.36 -9.50
N LEU A 104 9.83 -4.59 -9.14
CA LEU A 104 9.84 -3.14 -9.29
C LEU A 104 9.84 -2.50 -7.91
N ALA A 105 10.73 -1.54 -7.68
CA ALA A 105 10.79 -0.80 -6.43
C ALA A 105 10.71 0.71 -6.68
N ASP A 106 9.91 1.38 -5.87
CA ASP A 106 9.83 2.84 -5.87
C ASP A 106 9.39 3.34 -4.49
N GLY A 107 9.64 4.61 -4.21
CA GLY A 107 9.32 5.26 -2.96
C GLY A 107 8.51 6.53 -3.13
N THR A 108 7.56 6.75 -2.22
CA THR A 108 6.80 8.00 -2.19
C THR A 108 6.78 8.62 -0.81
N ALA A 109 6.99 9.94 -0.76
CA ALA A 109 6.91 10.71 0.47
C ALA A 109 5.44 11.03 0.80
N LEU A 110 5.08 10.85 2.08
CA LEU A 110 3.75 11.12 2.63
C LEU A 110 3.87 12.15 3.75
N ALA A 111 3.20 13.28 3.62
CA ALA A 111 3.12 14.28 4.67
C ALA A 111 2.24 13.76 5.82
N VAL A 112 2.70 13.88 7.07
CA VAL A 112 1.92 13.47 8.25
C VAL A 112 1.42 14.66 9.06
N ALA A 113 2.03 15.83 8.87
CA ALA A 113 1.58 17.10 9.43
C ALA A 113 2.13 18.25 8.57
N SER A 114 1.45 19.41 8.60
CA SER A 114 1.80 20.58 7.79
C SER A 114 1.59 21.92 8.52
N TYR A 115 1.45 21.90 9.84
CA TYR A 115 1.32 23.13 10.66
C TYR A 115 2.68 23.53 11.26
N PRO A 116 2.89 24.81 11.60
CA PRO A 116 4.12 25.28 12.26
C PRO A 116 4.38 24.54 13.57
N GLY A 117 5.62 24.11 13.82
CA GLY A 117 6.00 23.36 15.01
C GLY A 117 5.53 21.90 15.02
N CYS A 118 5.12 21.34 13.87
CA CYS A 118 4.65 19.97 13.80
C CYS A 118 5.71 18.93 14.19
N GLU A 119 6.99 19.24 14.03
CA GLU A 119 8.12 18.41 14.46
C GLU A 119 8.19 18.21 15.98
N GLU A 120 7.73 19.19 16.76
CA GLU A 120 7.71 19.15 18.22
C GLU A 120 6.38 18.64 18.79
N HIS A 121 5.27 19.02 18.17
CA HIS A 121 3.91 18.82 18.69
C HIS A 121 3.14 17.66 18.06
N SER A 122 3.63 17.11 16.96
CA SER A 122 3.00 15.96 16.30
C SER A 122 3.25 14.65 17.07
N HIS A 123 2.25 13.77 17.11
CA HIS A 123 2.41 12.39 17.58
C HIS A 123 3.35 11.55 16.71
N PHE A 124 3.84 12.09 15.60
CA PHE A 124 4.86 11.48 14.75
C PHE A 124 6.29 11.91 15.12
N ARG A 125 6.46 12.80 16.10
CA ARG A 125 7.80 13.17 16.60
C ARG A 125 8.55 11.91 17.03
N GLY A 126 9.85 11.85 16.77
CA GLY A 126 10.64 10.65 17.04
C GLY A 126 10.72 9.69 15.86
N PHE A 127 9.76 9.69 14.94
CA PHE A 127 9.78 8.88 13.71
C PHE A 127 9.82 9.74 12.43
N ALA A 128 8.84 10.62 12.22
CA ALA A 128 8.81 11.48 11.03
C ALA A 128 9.99 12.45 10.97
N ARG A 129 10.40 12.81 9.76
CA ARG A 129 11.48 13.77 9.48
C ARG A 129 11.12 14.64 8.28
N TYR A 130 11.83 15.77 8.15
CA TYR A 130 11.77 16.56 6.92
C TYR A 130 12.48 15.82 5.79
N GLY A 131 11.78 15.60 4.68
CA GLY A 131 12.32 15.00 3.49
C GLY A 131 11.85 15.71 2.22
N TYR A 132 12.64 15.63 1.15
CA TYR A 132 12.28 16.23 -0.12
C TYR A 132 11.37 15.32 -0.93
N ALA A 133 10.17 15.79 -1.23
CA ALA A 133 9.21 15.10 -2.11
C ALA A 133 9.46 15.51 -3.57
N LYS A 134 10.20 14.70 -4.31
CA LYS A 134 10.57 14.99 -5.72
C LYS A 134 9.35 15.26 -6.60
N SER A 135 8.27 14.47 -6.46
CA SER A 135 7.03 14.60 -7.25
C SER A 135 6.26 15.88 -6.97
N GLN A 136 6.49 16.51 -5.80
CA GLN A 136 5.81 17.74 -5.38
C GLN A 136 6.76 18.96 -5.35
N HIS A 137 8.04 18.77 -5.67
CA HIS A 137 9.09 19.79 -5.64
C HIS A 137 9.15 20.59 -4.32
N ARG A 138 8.89 19.94 -3.18
CA ARG A 138 8.89 20.61 -1.87
C ARG A 138 9.42 19.70 -0.76
N TYR A 139 9.88 20.31 0.32
CA TYR A 139 10.11 19.63 1.59
C TYR A 139 8.79 19.41 2.33
N LEU A 140 8.66 18.25 2.95
CA LEU A 140 7.54 17.92 3.81
C LEU A 140 8.02 17.24 5.09
N TRP A 141 7.27 17.46 6.16
CA TRP A 141 7.40 16.71 7.41
C TRP A 141 6.60 15.41 7.28
N GLY A 142 7.28 14.28 7.29
CA GLY A 142 6.58 13.05 7.03
C GLY A 142 7.42 11.79 7.02
N VAL A 143 6.90 10.82 6.29
CA VAL A 143 7.46 9.50 6.12
C VAL A 143 7.61 9.19 4.64
N ARG A 144 8.34 8.14 4.33
CA ARG A 144 8.46 7.56 2.99
C ARG A 144 7.90 6.15 2.99
N LEU A 145 6.97 5.87 2.10
CA LEU A 145 6.52 4.53 1.79
C LEU A 145 7.41 4.00 0.67
N VAL A 146 8.13 2.92 0.93
CA VAL A 146 8.87 2.14 -0.08
C VAL A 146 8.06 0.90 -0.39
N LEU A 147 7.81 0.67 -1.69
CA LEU A 147 6.98 -0.41 -2.20
C LEU A 147 7.77 -1.29 -3.15
N LEU A 148 7.65 -2.61 -2.97
CA LEU A 148 8.15 -3.63 -3.87
C LEU A 148 6.98 -4.33 -4.54
N THR A 149 6.99 -4.46 -5.87
CA THR A 149 5.95 -5.11 -6.64
C THR A 149 6.52 -6.15 -7.60
N ASP A 150 5.69 -7.03 -8.11
CA ASP A 150 6.00 -7.84 -9.29
C ASP A 150 5.99 -6.98 -10.57
N GLY A 151 6.34 -7.57 -11.71
CA GLY A 151 6.34 -6.90 -13.01
C GLY A 151 4.97 -6.42 -13.49
N ARG A 152 3.87 -6.87 -12.90
CA ARG A 152 2.48 -6.42 -13.19
C ARG A 152 1.99 -5.34 -12.23
N GLY A 153 2.77 -5.03 -11.19
CA GLY A 153 2.46 -4.04 -10.17
C GLY A 153 1.71 -4.59 -8.95
N CYS A 154 1.67 -5.93 -8.76
CA CYS A 154 1.13 -6.52 -7.55
C CYS A 154 2.06 -6.22 -6.37
N PRO A 155 1.59 -5.60 -5.28
CA PRO A 155 2.40 -5.35 -4.09
C PRO A 155 2.88 -6.67 -3.47
N LEU A 156 4.19 -6.85 -3.34
CA LEU A 156 4.83 -7.99 -2.71
C LEU A 156 5.28 -7.68 -1.28
N GLY A 157 5.68 -6.44 -1.06
CA GLY A 157 6.08 -5.95 0.25
C GLY A 157 6.15 -4.43 0.27
N TYR A 158 6.05 -3.87 1.46
CA TYR A 158 6.21 -2.43 1.66
C TYR A 158 6.77 -2.15 3.05
N THR A 159 7.43 -1.01 3.17
CA THR A 159 7.90 -0.50 4.47
C THR A 159 7.74 1.02 4.54
N VAL A 160 7.69 1.53 5.75
CA VAL A 160 7.54 2.97 6.03
C VAL A 160 8.72 3.42 6.86
N VAL A 161 9.44 4.41 6.36
CA VAL A 161 10.63 4.97 7.00
C VAL A 161 10.51 6.49 7.12
N PRO A 162 11.34 7.16 7.91
CA PRO A 162 11.40 8.63 7.93
C PRO A 162 11.62 9.22 6.53
N ALA A 163 11.02 10.39 6.22
CA ALA A 163 11.06 10.95 4.87
C ALA A 163 12.46 11.32 4.37
N ASN A 164 13.43 11.53 5.27
CA ASN A 164 14.83 11.79 4.93
C ASN A 164 15.69 10.54 4.77
N GLU A 165 15.15 9.37 5.09
CA GLU A 165 15.90 8.11 4.98
C GLU A 165 16.10 7.72 3.51
N ALA A 166 17.27 7.16 3.22
CA ALA A 166 17.59 6.65 1.90
C ALA A 166 16.79 5.38 1.60
N GLU A 167 16.31 5.23 0.37
CA GLU A 167 15.43 4.13 -0.05
C GLU A 167 16.16 2.79 -0.17
N ARG A 168 17.49 2.74 -0.04
CA ARG A 168 18.33 1.56 -0.29
C ARG A 168 18.21 0.51 0.80
N GLU A 169 18.39 0.89 2.06
CA GLU A 169 18.29 -0.08 3.17
C GLU A 169 16.86 -0.63 3.32
N PRO A 170 15.80 0.21 3.28
CA PRO A 170 14.43 -0.28 3.22
C PRO A 170 14.16 -1.28 2.08
N LEU A 171 14.76 -1.07 0.91
CA LEU A 171 14.64 -2.02 -0.20
C LEU A 171 15.40 -3.34 0.10
N ALA A 172 16.58 -3.28 0.69
CA ALA A 172 17.33 -4.49 1.07
C ALA A 172 16.53 -5.33 2.08
N ASP A 173 15.91 -4.68 3.07
CA ASP A 173 15.04 -5.37 4.04
C ASP A 173 13.84 -6.05 3.37
N LEU A 174 13.21 -5.40 2.39
CA LEU A 174 12.10 -5.99 1.63
C LEU A 174 12.55 -7.19 0.79
N LEU A 175 13.73 -7.13 0.19
CA LEU A 175 14.30 -8.20 -0.63
C LEU A 175 14.69 -9.43 0.21
N SER A 176 15.06 -9.28 1.47
CA SER A 176 15.32 -10.39 2.37
C SER A 176 14.09 -11.29 2.58
N GLY A 177 12.90 -10.71 2.57
CA GLY A 177 11.60 -11.41 2.67
C GLY A 177 10.97 -11.78 1.33
N THR A 178 11.47 -11.22 0.22
CA THR A 178 10.92 -11.39 -1.14
C THR A 178 12.06 -11.55 -2.14
N PRO A 179 12.62 -12.76 -2.30
CA PRO A 179 13.76 -13.00 -3.17
C PRO A 179 13.51 -12.55 -4.62
N ALA A 180 14.54 -12.00 -5.25
CA ALA A 180 14.51 -11.54 -6.63
C ALA A 180 15.90 -11.66 -7.27
N GLU A 181 15.96 -12.05 -8.54
CA GLU A 181 17.20 -12.01 -9.30
C GLU A 181 17.42 -10.63 -9.94
N ILE A 182 16.35 -9.95 -10.30
CA ILE A 182 16.39 -8.64 -10.95
C ILE A 182 15.43 -7.69 -10.23
N VAL A 183 15.94 -6.53 -9.86
CA VAL A 183 15.15 -5.41 -9.32
C VAL A 183 15.32 -4.20 -10.22
N ILE A 184 14.21 -3.57 -10.59
CA ILE A 184 14.16 -2.32 -11.35
C ILE A 184 13.69 -1.21 -10.44
N ALA A 185 14.46 -0.14 -10.31
CA ALA A 185 14.14 0.97 -9.41
C ALA A 185 14.56 2.32 -10.00
N ASP A 186 14.16 3.43 -9.37
CA ASP A 186 14.58 4.77 -9.78
C ASP A 186 16.06 5.04 -9.41
N LYS A 187 16.62 6.11 -9.99
CA LYS A 187 18.01 6.56 -9.75
C LYS A 187 18.34 6.78 -8.26
N GLY A 188 17.35 7.06 -7.43
CA GLY A 188 17.52 7.23 -5.98
C GLY A 188 18.06 6.00 -5.26
N PHE A 189 17.79 4.81 -5.81
CA PHE A 189 18.25 3.54 -5.27
C PHE A 189 19.70 3.20 -5.68
N TRP A 190 20.27 3.92 -6.64
CA TRP A 190 21.60 3.61 -7.11
C TRP A 190 22.70 3.99 -6.10
N GLY A 191 23.67 3.11 -5.91
CA GLY A 191 24.89 3.34 -5.14
C GLY A 191 25.89 2.24 -5.41
N GLN A 192 27.17 2.57 -5.62
CA GLN A 192 28.17 1.58 -6.03
C GLN A 192 28.28 0.44 -5.01
N SER A 193 28.61 0.75 -3.77
CA SER A 193 28.73 -0.25 -2.68
C SER A 193 27.42 -1.01 -2.43
N TYR A 194 26.27 -0.35 -2.58
CA TYR A 194 24.97 -0.99 -2.46
C TYR A 194 24.72 -1.99 -3.58
N ASN A 195 25.03 -1.63 -4.83
CA ASN A 195 24.90 -2.52 -5.98
C ASN A 195 25.83 -3.73 -5.88
N GLU A 196 27.08 -3.52 -5.44
CA GLU A 196 28.04 -4.60 -5.21
C GLU A 196 27.55 -5.58 -4.14
N ARG A 197 26.96 -5.08 -3.04
CA ARG A 197 26.36 -5.90 -1.99
C ARG A 197 25.19 -6.73 -2.53
N LEU A 198 24.24 -6.10 -3.22
CA LEU A 198 23.09 -6.81 -3.80
C LEU A 198 23.53 -7.87 -4.84
N LEU A 199 24.55 -7.56 -5.64
CA LEU A 199 25.08 -8.50 -6.63
C LEU A 199 25.73 -9.71 -5.94
N ALA A 200 26.42 -9.51 -4.82
CA ALA A 200 26.97 -10.60 -4.01
C ALA A 200 25.86 -11.50 -3.41
N GLU A 201 24.69 -10.94 -3.15
CA GLU A 201 23.48 -11.65 -2.72
C GLU A 201 22.68 -12.25 -3.88
N GLY A 202 23.17 -12.17 -5.13
CA GLY A 202 22.53 -12.69 -6.33
C GLY A 202 21.46 -11.77 -6.93
N VAL A 203 21.34 -10.53 -6.46
CA VAL A 203 20.34 -9.57 -6.92
C VAL A 203 20.94 -8.52 -7.84
N LYS A 204 20.48 -8.42 -9.08
CA LYS A 204 20.88 -7.41 -10.05
C LYS A 204 19.96 -6.19 -10.00
N LEU A 205 20.44 -5.08 -9.47
CA LEU A 205 19.69 -3.81 -9.48
C LEU A 205 19.87 -3.08 -10.82
N LEU A 206 18.77 -2.78 -11.48
CA LEU A 206 18.72 -2.00 -12.72
C LEU A 206 18.09 -0.63 -12.44
N THR A 207 18.88 0.42 -12.67
CA THR A 207 18.40 1.81 -12.59
C THR A 207 18.69 2.53 -13.90
N PRO A 208 17.93 3.60 -14.25
CA PRO A 208 18.25 4.45 -15.38
C PRO A 208 19.66 5.05 -15.21
N GLU A 209 20.46 5.06 -16.27
CA GLU A 209 21.81 5.59 -16.24
C GLU A 209 21.85 7.10 -15.91
N LYS A 210 22.87 7.51 -15.14
CA LYS A 210 23.08 8.94 -14.81
C LYS A 210 23.71 9.73 -15.95
N VAL A 211 24.42 9.05 -16.86
CA VAL A 211 25.19 9.67 -17.95
C VAL A 211 24.48 9.43 -19.28
N ARG A 212 24.50 10.44 -20.15
CA ARG A 212 24.08 10.34 -21.56
C ARG A 212 25.11 9.50 -22.34
N THR A 213 25.12 8.21 -22.17
CA THR A 213 25.79 7.26 -23.07
C THR A 213 24.94 7.07 -24.32
N PRO A 214 25.49 6.71 -25.49
CA PRO A 214 24.72 6.42 -26.69
C PRO A 214 23.62 5.42 -26.35
N LYS A 215 22.37 5.80 -26.60
CA LYS A 215 21.16 5.13 -26.13
C LYS A 215 21.13 3.67 -26.59
N ASN A 216 21.21 2.74 -25.67
CA ASN A 216 20.72 1.39 -25.91
C ASN A 216 19.18 1.43 -25.88
N THR A 217 18.58 1.79 -27.02
CA THR A 217 17.15 2.10 -27.14
C THR A 217 16.23 0.97 -26.71
N GLY A 218 16.67 -0.28 -26.78
CA GLY A 218 15.90 -1.44 -26.32
C GLY A 218 15.80 -1.54 -24.79
N ARG A 219 16.94 -1.44 -24.09
CA ARG A 219 17.01 -1.49 -22.62
C ARG A 219 16.30 -0.30 -21.98
N GLU A 220 16.51 0.91 -22.49
CA GLU A 220 15.86 2.10 -21.97
C GLU A 220 14.33 2.07 -22.13
N ARG A 221 13.82 1.55 -23.27
CA ARG A 221 12.39 1.36 -23.47
C ARG A 221 11.79 0.35 -22.49
N ALA A 222 12.48 -0.78 -22.27
CA ALA A 222 12.05 -1.78 -21.28
C ALA A 222 12.02 -1.20 -19.87
N LEU A 223 13.06 -0.46 -19.44
CA LEU A 223 13.08 0.21 -18.15
C LEU A 223 11.98 1.28 -18.03
N ALA A 224 11.72 2.05 -19.08
CA ALA A 224 10.68 3.07 -19.09
C ALA A 224 9.27 2.45 -18.99
N SER A 225 8.99 1.38 -19.75
CA SER A 225 7.70 0.69 -19.69
C SER A 225 7.45 0.06 -18.32
N THR A 226 8.48 -0.48 -17.69
CA THR A 226 8.41 -1.07 -16.37
C THR A 226 8.15 -0.03 -15.27
N ARG A 227 8.75 1.16 -15.41
CA ARG A 227 8.48 2.29 -14.50
C ARG A 227 7.03 2.76 -14.56
N LEU A 228 6.41 2.80 -15.74
CA LEU A 228 4.99 3.13 -15.88
C LEU A 228 4.08 2.18 -15.07
N VAL A 229 4.52 0.95 -14.85
CA VAL A 229 3.76 -0.01 -14.02
C VAL A 229 3.69 0.48 -12.57
N ILE A 230 4.84 0.74 -11.93
CA ILE A 230 4.85 1.14 -10.52
C ILE A 230 4.29 2.57 -10.33
N GLU A 231 4.50 3.47 -11.31
CA GLU A 231 3.85 4.79 -11.33
C GLU A 231 2.32 4.67 -11.35
N SER A 232 1.77 3.72 -12.13
CA SER A 232 0.33 3.42 -12.15
C SER A 232 -0.17 2.87 -10.80
N VAL A 233 0.64 2.06 -10.10
CA VAL A 233 0.32 1.60 -8.73
C VAL A 233 0.19 2.77 -7.78
N PHE A 234 1.17 3.68 -7.77
CA PHE A 234 1.10 4.88 -6.94
C PHE A 234 -0.03 5.83 -7.37
N SER A 235 -0.35 5.89 -8.66
CA SER A 235 -1.51 6.66 -9.15
C SER A 235 -2.82 6.12 -8.56
N ASN A 236 -3.03 4.81 -8.51
CA ASN A 236 -4.19 4.22 -7.84
C ASN A 236 -4.21 4.53 -6.34
N LEU A 237 -3.08 4.35 -5.64
CA LEU A 237 -2.99 4.61 -4.21
C LEU A 237 -3.23 6.08 -3.85
N LYS A 238 -2.64 7.03 -4.60
CA LYS A 238 -2.74 8.47 -4.32
C LYS A 238 -4.02 9.09 -4.88
N GLY A 239 -4.42 8.68 -6.08
CA GLY A 239 -5.60 9.19 -6.77
C GLY A 239 -6.89 8.58 -6.20
N GLN A 240 -7.29 7.41 -6.68
CA GLN A 240 -8.53 6.76 -6.27
C GLN A 240 -8.58 6.53 -4.76
N MET A 241 -7.55 5.91 -4.17
CA MET A 241 -7.54 5.53 -2.75
C MET A 241 -7.10 6.65 -1.80
N ARG A 242 -6.76 7.83 -2.31
CA ARG A 242 -6.41 9.04 -1.54
C ARG A 242 -5.37 8.79 -0.44
N LEU A 243 -4.27 8.12 -0.77
CA LEU A 243 -3.22 7.78 0.20
C LEU A 243 -2.64 9.04 0.88
N GLU A 244 -2.46 10.14 0.16
CA GLU A 244 -1.94 11.40 0.72
C GLU A 244 -2.93 12.09 1.67
N GLN A 245 -4.23 11.74 1.61
CA GLN A 245 -5.29 12.23 2.51
C GLN A 245 -5.65 11.17 3.57
N HIS A 246 -4.65 10.52 4.15
CA HIS A 246 -4.83 9.40 5.09
C HIS A 246 -5.48 9.80 6.43
N LEU A 247 -5.46 11.07 6.83
CA LEU A 247 -6.01 11.63 8.07
C LEU A 247 -5.49 10.95 9.36
N ALA A 248 -4.41 10.18 9.28
CA ALA A 248 -3.79 9.56 10.45
C ALA A 248 -3.09 10.62 11.31
N ARG A 249 -3.19 10.49 12.63
CA ARG A 249 -2.54 11.37 13.61
C ARG A 249 -1.46 10.67 14.42
N THR A 250 -1.31 9.34 14.26
CA THR A 250 -0.32 8.52 14.97
C THR A 250 0.29 7.52 14.01
N LEU A 251 1.48 7.00 14.33
CA LEU A 251 2.16 6.00 13.51
C LEU A 251 1.35 4.70 13.35
N PRO A 252 0.74 4.11 14.41
CA PRO A 252 -0.15 2.95 14.22
C PRO A 252 -1.38 3.27 13.37
N GLY A 253 -1.91 4.48 13.45
CA GLY A 253 -3.01 4.93 12.60
C GLY A 253 -2.58 5.02 11.13
N LEU A 254 -1.38 5.53 10.85
CA LEU A 254 -0.83 5.59 9.50
C LEU A 254 -0.58 4.20 8.93
N ALA A 255 -0.01 3.28 9.73
CA ALA A 255 0.20 1.90 9.34
C ALA A 255 -1.12 1.24 8.90
N ALA A 256 -2.20 1.39 9.68
CA ALA A 256 -3.53 0.90 9.31
C ALA A 256 -4.04 1.52 8.00
N ARG A 257 -3.84 2.85 7.81
CA ARG A 257 -4.25 3.54 6.57
C ARG A 257 -3.48 3.11 5.33
N ILE A 258 -2.23 2.72 5.47
CA ILE A 258 -1.43 2.16 4.38
C ILE A 258 -1.85 0.71 4.14
N ALA A 259 -1.90 -0.13 5.18
CA ALA A 259 -2.24 -1.55 5.08
C ALA A 259 -3.58 -1.78 4.37
N MET A 260 -4.66 -1.05 4.77
CA MET A 260 -5.97 -1.18 4.13
C MET A 260 -5.96 -0.83 2.63
N ARG A 261 -5.12 0.13 2.21
CA ARG A 261 -5.01 0.53 0.79
C ARG A 261 -4.22 -0.48 -0.03
N ILE A 262 -3.11 -0.96 0.52
CA ILE A 262 -2.31 -2.01 -0.12
C ILE A 262 -3.14 -3.30 -0.26
N LEU A 263 -3.89 -3.67 0.77
CA LEU A 263 -4.80 -4.82 0.72
C LEU A 263 -5.91 -4.61 -0.32
N ALA A 264 -6.57 -3.44 -0.33
CA ALA A 264 -7.61 -3.13 -1.32
C ALA A 264 -7.10 -3.19 -2.75
N LEU A 265 -5.89 -2.65 -3.00
CA LEU A 265 -5.20 -2.77 -4.28
C LEU A 265 -5.00 -4.25 -4.66
N THR A 266 -4.49 -5.07 -3.73
CA THR A 266 -4.18 -6.49 -3.99
C THR A 266 -5.45 -7.31 -4.24
N VAL A 267 -6.51 -7.12 -3.44
CA VAL A 267 -7.81 -7.80 -3.66
C VAL A 267 -8.43 -7.36 -5.00
N GLY A 268 -8.39 -6.07 -5.31
CA GLY A 268 -8.90 -5.56 -6.60
C GLY A 268 -8.12 -6.12 -7.80
N MET A 269 -6.80 -6.25 -7.70
CA MET A 269 -5.98 -6.88 -8.73
C MET A 269 -6.32 -8.36 -8.91
N LEU A 270 -6.58 -9.10 -7.82
CA LEU A 270 -7.02 -10.49 -7.86
C LEU A 270 -8.34 -10.60 -8.62
N LEU A 271 -9.36 -9.85 -8.24
CA LEU A 271 -10.68 -9.89 -8.87
C LEU A 271 -10.62 -9.50 -10.35
N ASN A 272 -9.85 -8.47 -10.70
CA ASN A 272 -9.64 -8.10 -12.09
C ASN A 272 -8.94 -9.22 -12.88
N THR A 273 -7.96 -9.91 -12.30
CA THR A 273 -7.27 -11.03 -12.92
C THR A 273 -8.24 -12.21 -13.16
N LEU A 274 -9.06 -12.55 -12.17
CA LEU A 274 -10.09 -13.59 -12.29
C LEU A 274 -11.17 -13.23 -13.32
N ALA A 275 -11.51 -11.96 -13.44
CA ALA A 275 -12.47 -11.44 -14.42
C ALA A 275 -11.84 -11.16 -15.80
N HIS A 276 -10.59 -11.55 -16.05
CA HIS A 276 -9.84 -11.27 -17.28
C HIS A 276 -9.76 -9.79 -17.65
N ARG A 277 -9.77 -8.90 -16.66
CA ARG A 277 -9.59 -7.45 -16.82
C ARG A 277 -8.12 -7.06 -16.62
N PRO A 278 -7.70 -5.88 -17.08
CA PRO A 278 -6.38 -5.35 -16.73
C PRO A 278 -6.25 -5.24 -15.20
N ALA A 279 -5.24 -5.90 -14.62
CA ALA A 279 -5.13 -6.08 -13.16
C ALA A 279 -5.23 -4.76 -12.37
N ARG A 280 -4.67 -3.67 -12.90
CA ARG A 280 -4.64 -2.35 -12.24
C ARG A 280 -5.83 -1.43 -12.58
N ALA A 281 -6.85 -1.93 -13.29
CA ALA A 281 -8.07 -1.17 -13.59
C ALA A 281 -9.00 -1.11 -12.37
N LEU A 282 -8.57 -0.42 -11.30
CA LEU A 282 -9.26 -0.41 -10.01
C LEU A 282 -10.48 0.52 -9.96
N ALA A 283 -10.68 1.37 -10.95
CA ALA A 283 -11.82 2.30 -11.00
C ALA A 283 -13.19 1.58 -10.96
N VAL A 284 -13.24 0.32 -11.39
CA VAL A 284 -14.46 -0.51 -11.32
C VAL A 284 -14.95 -0.74 -9.87
N PHE A 285 -14.09 -0.56 -8.88
CA PHE A 285 -14.38 -0.73 -7.46
C PHE A 285 -14.63 0.60 -6.72
N ASP A 286 -14.73 1.72 -7.42
CA ASP A 286 -14.90 3.05 -6.78
C ASP A 286 -16.33 3.32 -6.27
N GLY A 287 -17.26 2.42 -6.56
CA GLY A 287 -18.65 2.51 -6.10
C GLY A 287 -19.53 3.46 -6.92
N ARG A 288 -19.04 3.98 -8.06
CA ARG A 288 -19.76 4.87 -8.98
C ARG A 288 -20.49 4.13 -10.08
#